data_6f86c71a86fcbcefd2f56741f4573797
#
_entry.id   6f86c71a86fcbcefd2f56741f4573797
#
_cell.length_a   1.000
_cell.length_b   1.000
_cell.length_c   1.000
_cell.angle_alpha   90.00
_cell.angle_beta   90.00
_cell.angle_gamma   90.00
#
_symmetry.space_group_name_H-M   'P 1'
#
loop_
_entity.id
_entity.type
_entity.pdbx_description
1 polymer ?
#
loop_
_entity_poly.entity_id
_entity_poly.type
_entity_poly.pdbx_seq_one_letter_code
_entity_poly.pdbx_strand_id
1 'polypeptide(L)' 'MAKPALGEIVQDTRRNRTGCVMGHEGPYVQLRPVAGGREWDASPKDLRPATLAEAQRARTETAAVGGERR' A
#
# COMPACT_ATOMS: atom_id res chain seq x y z
N MET A 1 -18.67 0.88 4.14
CA MET A 1 -17.73 0.85 3.03
C MET A 1 -17.02 -0.48 2.96
N ALA A 2 -16.91 -1.04 1.79
CA ALA A 2 -16.31 -2.36 1.64
C ALA A 2 -14.80 -2.30 1.80
N LYS A 3 -14.23 -3.40 2.32
CA LYS A 3 -12.80 -3.51 2.40
C LYS A 3 -12.22 -3.71 1.01
N PRO A 4 -11.01 -3.21 0.76
CA PRO A 4 -10.38 -3.45 -0.55
C PRO A 4 -10.10 -4.93 -0.76
N ALA A 5 -10.07 -5.32 -2.02
CA ALA A 5 -9.84 -6.71 -2.38
C ALA A 5 -8.35 -7.03 -2.34
N LEU A 6 -8.05 -8.31 -2.12
CA LEU A 6 -6.67 -8.77 -2.16
C LEU A 6 -6.07 -8.44 -3.52
N GLY A 7 -4.86 -7.94 -3.51
CA GLY A 7 -4.14 -7.57 -4.72
C GLY A 7 -4.42 -6.18 -5.22
N GLU A 8 -5.40 -5.52 -4.63
CA GLU A 8 -5.73 -4.16 -5.06
C GLU A 8 -4.66 -3.18 -4.62
N ILE A 9 -4.36 -2.20 -5.46
CA ILE A 9 -3.39 -1.15 -5.10
C ILE A 9 -4.17 0.00 -4.50
N VAL A 10 -3.82 0.38 -3.29
CA VAL A 10 -4.55 1.38 -2.53
C VAL A 10 -3.61 2.43 -1.98
N GLN A 11 -4.17 3.59 -1.69
CA GLN A 11 -3.43 4.68 -1.04
C GLN A 11 -3.87 4.76 0.42
N ASP A 12 -2.90 4.68 1.32
CA ASP A 12 -3.12 4.89 2.74
C ASP A 12 -2.99 6.39 2.97
N THR A 13 -4.13 7.05 3.13
CA THR A 13 -4.14 8.52 3.22
C THR A 13 -3.57 9.01 4.54
N ARG A 14 -3.64 8.19 5.57
CA ARG A 14 -3.11 8.61 6.86
C ARG A 14 -1.59 8.66 6.85
N ARG A 15 -0.96 7.67 6.21
CA ARG A 15 0.49 7.60 6.13
C ARG A 15 1.06 8.16 4.85
N ASN A 16 0.16 8.50 3.92
CA ASN A 16 0.56 8.97 2.59
C ASN A 16 1.45 7.95 1.89
N ARG A 17 1.02 6.70 1.90
CA ARG A 17 1.76 5.61 1.29
C ARG A 17 0.85 4.78 0.40
N THR A 18 1.41 4.25 -0.67
CA THR A 18 0.69 3.38 -1.59
C THR A 18 1.13 1.95 -1.36
N GLY A 19 0.18 1.03 -1.34
CA GLY A 19 0.52 -0.36 -1.11
C GLY A 19 -0.44 -1.31 -1.78
N CYS A 20 -0.06 -2.57 -1.79
CA CYS A 20 -0.87 -3.65 -2.33
C CYS A 20 -1.52 -4.39 -1.17
N VAL A 21 -2.82 -4.69 -1.30
CA VAL A 21 -3.56 -5.38 -0.25
C VAL A 21 -3.12 -6.84 -0.23
N MET A 22 -2.58 -7.27 0.90
CA MET A 22 -2.09 -8.63 1.05
C MET A 22 -3.01 -9.50 1.90
N GLY A 23 -3.84 -8.90 2.74
CA GLY A 23 -4.74 -9.67 3.58
C GLY A 23 -5.56 -8.78 4.48
N HIS A 24 -6.42 -9.42 5.25
CA HIS A 24 -7.24 -8.73 6.24
C HIS A 24 -6.99 -9.39 7.58
N GLU A 25 -6.73 -8.57 8.59
CA GLU A 25 -6.42 -9.07 9.92
C GLU A 25 -7.29 -8.34 10.92
N GLY A 26 -8.35 -9.00 11.40
CA GLY A 26 -9.29 -8.34 12.28
C GLY A 26 -9.87 -7.11 11.60
N PRO A 27 -9.86 -5.95 12.24
CA PRO A 27 -10.39 -4.74 11.65
C PRO A 27 -9.42 -4.05 10.67
N TYR A 28 -8.23 -4.62 10.47
CA TYR A 28 -7.20 -3.95 9.69
C TYR A 28 -6.96 -4.63 8.35
N VAL A 29 -6.37 -3.87 7.44
CA VAL A 29 -5.97 -4.36 6.13
C VAL A 29 -4.45 -4.39 6.11
N GLN A 30 -3.88 -5.53 5.73
CA GLN A 30 -2.43 -5.66 5.63
C GLN A 30 -1.98 -5.21 4.25
N LEU A 31 -1.02 -4.30 4.23
CA LEU A 31 -0.51 -3.73 2.99
C LEU A 31 0.98 -3.99 2.87
N ARG A 32 1.42 -4.09 1.63
CA ARG A 32 2.84 -4.23 1.30
C ARG A 32 3.20 -3.14 0.32
N PRO A 33 4.38 -2.51 0.45
CA PRO A 33 4.81 -1.55 -0.57
C PRO A 33 4.82 -2.21 -1.94
N VAL A 34 4.43 -1.45 -2.97
CA VAL A 34 4.23 -2.00 -4.32
C VAL A 34 5.47 -2.72 -4.83
N ALA A 35 6.64 -2.18 -4.62
CA ALA A 35 7.87 -2.80 -5.11
C ALA A 35 8.57 -3.66 -4.05
N GLY A 36 7.87 -3.97 -2.97
CA GLY A 36 8.42 -4.82 -1.92
C GLY A 36 8.83 -4.02 -0.70
N GLY A 37 9.12 -4.72 0.38
CA GLY A 37 9.50 -4.09 1.62
C GLY A 37 8.62 -4.55 2.75
N ARG A 38 8.69 -3.83 3.87
CA ARG A 38 7.99 -4.24 5.08
C ARG A 38 6.49 -3.92 4.99
N GLU A 39 5.68 -4.90 5.34
CA GLU A 39 4.23 -4.75 5.38
C GLU A 39 3.81 -3.88 6.55
N TRP A 40 2.64 -3.27 6.42
CA TRP A 40 2.05 -2.51 7.52
C TRP A 40 0.55 -2.73 7.54
N ASP A 41 -0.07 -2.43 8.69
CA ASP A 41 -1.51 -2.54 8.85
C ASP A 41 -2.14 -1.16 8.77
N ALA A 42 -3.29 -1.08 8.14
CA ALA A 42 -4.00 0.19 8.00
C ALA A 42 -5.48 -0.03 8.25
N SER A 43 -6.14 1.00 8.74
CA SER A 43 -7.59 0.97 8.91
C SER A 43 -8.24 1.13 7.55
N PRO A 44 -9.28 0.33 7.23
CA PRO A 44 -9.95 0.48 5.93
C PRO A 44 -10.44 1.89 5.65
N LYS A 45 -10.83 2.62 6.68
CA LYS A 45 -11.35 3.97 6.49
C LYS A 45 -10.30 4.94 5.98
N ASP A 46 -9.03 4.59 6.12
CA ASP A 46 -7.93 5.43 5.65
C ASP A 46 -7.48 5.07 4.25
N LEU A 47 -8.10 4.08 3.65
CA LEU A 47 -7.66 3.57 2.35
C LEU A 47 -8.61 3.97 1.24
N ARG A 48 -8.06 4.25 0.08
CA ARG A 48 -8.84 4.45 -1.12
C ARG A 48 -8.09 3.84 -2.30
N PRO A 49 -8.77 3.58 -3.42
CA PRO A 49 -8.06 3.07 -4.59
C PRO A 49 -6.96 4.05 -4.98
N ALA A 50 -5.79 3.52 -5.31
CA ALA A 50 -4.69 4.37 -5.75
C ALA A 50 -4.95 4.80 -7.19
N THR A 51 -4.52 6.02 -7.50
CA THR A 51 -4.55 6.47 -8.89
C THR A 51 -3.41 5.79 -9.63
N LEU A 52 -3.48 5.82 -10.96
CA LEU A 52 -2.41 5.26 -11.77
C LEU A 52 -1.09 5.96 -11.44
N ALA A 53 -1.13 7.28 -11.28
CA ALA A 53 0.07 8.04 -10.97
C ALA A 53 0.66 7.62 -9.62
N GLU A 54 -0.20 7.41 -8.63
CA GLU A 54 0.27 6.96 -7.31
C GLU A 54 0.90 5.58 -7.40
N ALA A 55 0.27 4.68 -8.14
CA ALA A 55 0.80 3.33 -8.25
C ALA A 55 2.16 3.34 -8.96
N GLN A 56 2.28 4.14 -10.00
CA GLN A 56 3.53 4.23 -10.74
C GLN A 56 4.63 4.85 -9.91
N ARG A 57 4.31 5.91 -9.18
CA ARG A 57 5.30 6.57 -8.35
C ARG A 57 5.76 5.66 -7.22
N ALA A 58 4.85 4.93 -6.61
CA ALA A 58 5.21 4.02 -5.54
C ALA A 58 6.17 2.94 -6.01
N ARG A 59 5.93 2.43 -7.22
CA ARG A 59 6.78 1.41 -7.79
C ARG A 59 8.20 1.93 -8.00
N THR A 60 8.29 3.14 -8.51
CA THR A 60 9.57 3.77 -8.78
C THR A 60 10.30 4.16 -7.50
N GLU A 61 9.61 4.78 -6.58
CA GLU A 61 10.22 5.24 -5.34
C GLU A 61 10.73 4.08 -4.51
N THR A 62 9.92 3.05 -4.38
CA THR A 62 10.30 1.90 -3.57
C THR A 62 11.52 1.23 -4.15
N ALA A 63 11.56 1.09 -5.46
CA ALA A 63 12.70 0.48 -6.11
C ALA A 63 13.96 1.30 -5.88
N ALA A 64 13.87 2.60 -5.97
CA ALA A 64 15.01 3.47 -5.76
C ALA A 64 15.50 3.40 -4.33
N VAL A 65 14.58 3.47 -3.38
CA VAL A 65 14.94 3.40 -1.98
C VAL A 65 15.52 2.04 -1.63
N GLY A 66 14.91 1.01 -2.15
CA GLY A 66 15.41 -0.32 -1.89
C GLY A 66 16.82 -0.53 -2.39
N GLY A 67 17.18 0.15 -3.43
CA GLY A 67 18.52 0.03 -3.96
C GLY A 67 19.57 0.61 -3.06
N GLU A 68 19.18 1.49 -2.20
CA GLU A 68 20.10 2.06 -1.32
C GLU A 68 20.23 1.43 -0.03
N ARG A 69 19.38 0.98 0.48
CA ARG A 69 19.33 0.71 1.74
C ARG A 69 19.90 -0.19 2.29
N ARG A 70 20.17 0.12 2.30
CA ARG A 70 20.57 -0.52 2.65
C ARG A 70 20.67 -0.77 3.43
#